data_c18fe05b5dab7981b55e9fa848267147
#
_entry.id   c18fe05b5dab7981b55e9fa848267147
#
_cell.length_a   1.000
_cell.length_b   1.000
_cell.length_c   1.000
_cell.angle_alpha   90.00
_cell.angle_beta   90.00
_cell.angle_gamma   90.00
#
_symmetry.space_group_name_H-M   'P 1'
#
loop_
_entity.id
_entity.type
_entity.pdbx_description
1 polymer ?
#
loop_
_entity_poly.entity_id
_entity_poly.type
_entity_poly.pdbx_seq_one_letter_code
_entity_poly.pdbx_strand_id
1 'polypeptide(L)'
;MLYRDEGIVLRTYKLGEADRIIVFVTRGRGKVRAVAKGVRKTKSKFGSRLEPMSHVALQLFEGRGELDIVTQAESIDHFRVIRDDLDRIARASSMLEAVDQMAQEGEVSPRLFQMLLGGLRALADHNGPLVVPAFFWKLLALEGYRPILDACAECGSEGPLVAFDLDAGGLLCADDRRGTAVSPEVVDLLRRILGGQLGAALNEPASSATTDVEHLATRAMEHHLERRLKSVTLLDRA
;
A
#
# COMPACT_ATOMS: atom_id res chain seq x y z
N MET A 1 -22.80 -6.28 -18.45
CA MET A 1 -23.50 -7.11 -17.42
C MET A 1 -23.51 -6.35 -16.11
N LEU A 2 -24.56 -6.50 -15.25
CA LEU A 2 -24.58 -5.88 -13.91
C LEU A 2 -23.93 -6.85 -12.91
N TYR A 3 -23.03 -6.35 -12.04
CA TYR A 3 -22.37 -7.16 -11.02
C TYR A 3 -22.18 -6.38 -9.72
N ARG A 4 -21.92 -7.10 -8.62
CA ARG A 4 -21.64 -6.56 -7.31
C ARG A 4 -20.23 -6.96 -6.87
N ASP A 5 -19.54 -6.05 -6.16
CA ASP A 5 -18.23 -6.32 -5.58
C ASP A 5 -18.02 -5.41 -4.36
N GLU A 6 -16.95 -5.65 -3.65
CA GLU A 6 -16.46 -4.86 -2.53
C GLU A 6 -15.12 -4.23 -2.95
N GLY A 7 -14.95 -2.93 -2.75
CA GLY A 7 -13.77 -2.24 -3.25
C GLY A 7 -13.26 -1.15 -2.33
N ILE A 8 -11.97 -0.84 -2.45
CA ILE A 8 -11.32 0.32 -1.84
C ILE A 8 -10.97 1.28 -2.96
N VAL A 9 -11.35 2.55 -2.80
CA VAL A 9 -11.02 3.61 -3.77
C VAL A 9 -9.54 3.95 -3.66
N LEU A 10 -8.77 3.70 -4.72
CA LEU A 10 -7.34 4.03 -4.80
C LEU A 10 -7.14 5.49 -5.19
N ARG A 11 -7.77 5.92 -6.27
CA ARG A 11 -7.66 7.30 -6.77
C ARG A 11 -8.84 7.68 -7.67
N THR A 12 -8.95 8.98 -7.97
CA THR A 12 -10.01 9.51 -8.82
C THR A 12 -9.46 10.50 -9.83
N TYR A 13 -10.08 10.53 -11.01
CA TYR A 13 -9.78 11.51 -12.06
C TYR A 13 -11.04 12.27 -12.46
N LYS A 14 -10.90 13.54 -12.82
CA LYS A 14 -11.99 14.32 -13.43
C LYS A 14 -12.29 13.78 -14.83
N LEU A 15 -13.58 13.60 -15.14
CA LEU A 15 -14.06 13.25 -16.47
C LEU A 15 -15.17 14.25 -16.84
N GLY A 16 -14.88 15.15 -17.77
CA GLY A 16 -15.77 16.24 -18.11
C GLY A 16 -16.12 17.13 -16.90
N GLU A 17 -17.32 17.72 -16.89
CA GLU A 17 -17.74 18.68 -15.86
C GLU A 17 -18.29 18.02 -14.60
N ALA A 18 -19.02 16.92 -14.73
CA ALA A 18 -19.80 16.33 -13.64
C ALA A 18 -19.34 14.96 -13.17
N ASP A 19 -18.53 14.28 -13.94
CA ASP A 19 -18.18 12.88 -13.75
C ASP A 19 -16.76 12.71 -13.20
N ARG A 20 -16.45 11.53 -12.70
CA ARG A 20 -15.08 11.08 -12.39
C ARG A 20 -14.87 9.64 -12.85
N ILE A 21 -13.65 9.32 -13.23
CA ILE A 21 -13.17 7.95 -13.28
C ILE A 21 -12.65 7.62 -11.89
N ILE A 22 -13.12 6.53 -11.34
CA ILE A 22 -12.72 6.00 -10.04
C ILE A 22 -11.91 4.74 -10.30
N VAL A 23 -10.75 4.63 -9.67
CA VAL A 23 -9.92 3.42 -9.68
C VAL A 23 -10.10 2.72 -8.34
N PHE A 24 -10.47 1.46 -8.39
CA PHE A 24 -10.65 0.59 -7.22
C PHE A 24 -9.66 -0.56 -7.26
N VAL A 25 -9.25 -1.03 -6.10
CA VAL A 25 -8.91 -2.45 -5.91
C VAL A 25 -10.15 -3.12 -5.35
N THR A 26 -10.61 -4.18 -6.02
CA THR A 26 -11.81 -4.92 -5.62
C THR A 26 -11.48 -6.33 -5.16
N ARG A 27 -12.36 -6.90 -4.35
CA ARG A 27 -12.15 -8.23 -3.78
C ARG A 27 -12.26 -9.34 -4.83
N GLY A 28 -13.19 -9.19 -5.77
CA GLY A 28 -13.54 -10.25 -6.72
C GLY A 28 -13.03 -10.05 -8.14
N ARG A 29 -12.62 -8.82 -8.52
CA ARG A 29 -12.18 -8.49 -9.88
C ARG A 29 -10.84 -7.78 -9.98
N GLY A 30 -10.10 -7.67 -8.87
CA GLY A 30 -8.81 -7.00 -8.84
C GLY A 30 -8.94 -5.49 -9.06
N LYS A 31 -8.05 -4.91 -9.85
CA LYS A 31 -8.09 -3.49 -10.18
C LYS A 31 -9.19 -3.21 -11.23
N VAL A 32 -10.11 -2.30 -10.89
CA VAL A 32 -11.25 -1.92 -11.73
C VAL A 32 -11.26 -0.41 -11.91
N ARG A 33 -11.50 0.05 -13.13
CA ARG A 33 -11.72 1.45 -13.47
C ARG A 33 -13.17 1.67 -13.85
N ALA A 34 -13.86 2.60 -13.19
CA ALA A 34 -15.27 2.83 -13.46
C ALA A 34 -15.64 4.31 -13.48
N VAL A 35 -16.60 4.69 -14.32
CA VAL A 35 -17.14 6.06 -14.38
C VAL A 35 -18.25 6.20 -13.34
N ALA A 36 -18.11 7.19 -12.46
CA ALA A 36 -19.15 7.64 -11.56
C ALA A 36 -19.83 8.89 -12.14
N LYS A 37 -20.97 8.68 -12.83
CA LYS A 37 -21.72 9.77 -13.49
C LYS A 37 -22.35 10.71 -12.48
N GLY A 38 -22.16 12.02 -12.68
CA GLY A 38 -22.75 13.07 -11.84
C GLY A 38 -22.16 13.12 -10.42
N VAL A 39 -21.04 12.47 -10.14
CA VAL A 39 -20.44 12.42 -8.79
C VAL A 39 -20.02 13.79 -8.27
N ARG A 40 -19.71 14.75 -9.16
CA ARG A 40 -19.31 16.12 -8.81
C ARG A 40 -20.48 17.09 -8.68
N LYS A 41 -21.71 16.66 -8.96
CA LYS A 41 -22.90 17.50 -8.77
C LYS A 41 -23.20 17.67 -7.29
N THR A 42 -23.67 18.87 -6.91
CA THR A 42 -24.02 19.19 -5.50
C THR A 42 -25.03 18.20 -4.90
N LYS A 43 -25.98 17.71 -5.70
CA LYS A 43 -26.94 16.66 -5.30
C LYS A 43 -26.52 15.28 -5.83
N SER A 44 -25.22 14.94 -5.73
CA SER A 44 -24.74 13.63 -6.15
C SER A 44 -25.31 12.52 -5.27
N LYS A 45 -25.78 11.45 -5.90
CA LYS A 45 -26.24 10.24 -5.19
C LYS A 45 -25.08 9.50 -4.49
N PHE A 46 -23.84 9.77 -4.87
CA PHE A 46 -22.66 9.12 -4.29
C PHE A 46 -22.10 9.86 -3.08
N GLY A 47 -22.24 11.20 -3.02
CA GLY A 47 -21.65 12.02 -1.95
C GLY A 47 -20.13 11.79 -1.86
N SER A 48 -19.61 11.60 -0.65
CA SER A 48 -18.20 11.33 -0.36
C SER A 48 -17.81 9.84 -0.46
N ARG A 49 -18.74 8.95 -0.81
CA ARG A 49 -18.50 7.49 -0.80
C ARG A 49 -17.40 7.04 -1.76
N LEU A 50 -17.15 7.81 -2.82
CA LEU A 50 -16.18 7.49 -3.87
C LEU A 50 -14.91 8.35 -3.79
N GLU A 51 -14.61 8.92 -2.64
CA GLU A 51 -13.32 9.59 -2.40
C GLU A 51 -12.23 8.54 -2.04
N PRO A 52 -10.94 8.82 -2.32
CA PRO A 52 -9.84 7.90 -2.00
C PRO A 52 -9.90 7.38 -0.56
N MET A 53 -9.41 6.18 -0.31
CA MET A 53 -9.47 5.41 0.95
C MET A 53 -10.86 4.84 1.30
N SER A 54 -11.95 5.29 0.68
CA SER A 54 -13.28 4.76 1.01
C SER A 54 -13.37 3.28 0.70
N HIS A 55 -13.81 2.49 1.68
CA HIS A 55 -14.17 1.09 1.55
C HIS A 55 -15.67 0.99 1.29
N VAL A 56 -16.07 0.42 0.17
CA VAL A 56 -17.43 0.50 -0.35
C VAL A 56 -17.95 -0.83 -0.89
N ALA A 57 -19.23 -1.10 -0.68
CA ALA A 57 -19.98 -2.08 -1.45
C ALA A 57 -20.44 -1.43 -2.76
N LEU A 58 -20.13 -2.06 -3.87
CA LEU A 58 -20.32 -1.54 -5.21
C LEU A 58 -21.34 -2.35 -6.00
N GLN A 59 -22.13 -1.66 -6.80
CA GLN A 59 -22.81 -2.24 -7.93
C GLN A 59 -22.33 -1.54 -9.20
N LEU A 60 -21.81 -2.35 -10.11
CA LEU A 60 -21.20 -1.89 -11.35
C LEU A 60 -21.90 -2.49 -12.55
N PHE A 61 -21.94 -1.73 -13.63
CA PHE A 61 -22.34 -2.21 -14.94
C PHE A 61 -21.09 -2.29 -15.83
N GLU A 62 -20.84 -3.47 -16.35
CA GLU A 62 -19.70 -3.73 -17.25
C GLU A 62 -19.87 -2.94 -18.54
N GLY A 63 -18.89 -2.07 -18.82
CA GLY A 63 -18.87 -1.23 -20.02
C GLY A 63 -18.56 -2.03 -21.29
N ARG A 64 -18.70 -1.37 -22.44
CA ARG A 64 -18.27 -1.95 -23.73
C ARG A 64 -16.77 -1.78 -24.01
N GLY A 65 -16.08 -1.03 -23.17
CA GLY A 65 -14.63 -0.73 -23.25
C GLY A 65 -13.95 -0.99 -21.91
N GLU A 66 -12.86 -0.30 -21.67
CA GLU A 66 -12.03 -0.45 -20.45
C GLU A 66 -12.64 0.14 -19.17
N LEU A 67 -13.74 0.87 -19.26
CA LEU A 67 -14.35 1.54 -18.12
C LEU A 67 -15.74 0.98 -17.83
N ASP A 68 -15.92 0.52 -16.61
CA ASP A 68 -17.22 0.17 -16.07
C ASP A 68 -18.01 1.41 -15.64
N ILE A 69 -19.24 1.24 -15.21
CA ILE A 69 -20.09 2.33 -14.72
C ILE A 69 -20.53 2.00 -13.29
N VAL A 70 -20.24 2.89 -12.35
CA VAL A 70 -20.76 2.78 -10.97
C VAL A 70 -22.25 3.10 -10.98
N THR A 71 -23.07 2.11 -10.68
CA THR A 71 -24.53 2.29 -10.57
C THR A 71 -24.97 2.58 -9.15
N GLN A 72 -24.37 1.91 -8.15
CA GLN A 72 -24.57 2.15 -6.71
C GLN A 72 -23.26 2.03 -5.95
N ALA A 73 -23.14 2.76 -4.85
CA ALA A 73 -22.06 2.66 -3.89
C ALA A 73 -22.60 2.90 -2.49
N GLU A 74 -22.37 1.95 -1.60
CA GLU A 74 -22.71 2.02 -0.18
C GLU A 74 -21.43 1.99 0.65
N SER A 75 -21.38 2.82 1.68
CA SER A 75 -20.21 2.92 2.52
C SER A 75 -20.13 1.76 3.49
N ILE A 76 -19.02 1.05 3.50
CA ILE A 76 -18.68 0.06 4.53
C ILE A 76 -17.84 0.75 5.60
N ASP A 77 -16.78 1.47 5.17
CA ASP A 77 -15.93 2.25 6.06
C ASP A 77 -15.39 3.50 5.35
N HIS A 78 -15.44 4.63 6.01
CA HIS A 78 -14.90 5.90 5.51
C HIS A 78 -13.52 6.22 6.06
N PHE A 79 -13.01 5.41 7.02
CA PHE A 79 -11.76 5.67 7.72
C PHE A 79 -11.67 7.12 8.22
N ARG A 80 -12.67 7.57 8.97
CA ARG A 80 -12.79 8.95 9.42
C ARG A 80 -11.55 9.39 10.22
N VAL A 81 -11.03 8.53 11.09
CA VAL A 81 -9.82 8.80 11.89
C VAL A 81 -8.62 9.13 11.00
N ILE A 82 -8.48 8.46 9.85
CA ILE A 82 -7.42 8.77 8.88
C ILE A 82 -7.68 10.13 8.23
N ARG A 83 -8.93 10.45 7.88
CA ARG A 83 -9.29 11.69 7.17
C ARG A 83 -9.18 12.95 8.02
N ASP A 84 -9.27 12.81 9.32
CA ASP A 84 -9.18 13.91 10.28
C ASP A 84 -7.72 14.24 10.67
N ASP A 85 -6.72 13.53 10.10
CA ASP A 85 -5.29 13.65 10.43
C ASP A 85 -4.43 13.68 9.17
N LEU A 86 -3.67 14.77 8.95
CA LEU A 86 -2.86 14.97 7.74
C LEU A 86 -1.73 13.95 7.59
N ASP A 87 -1.08 13.56 8.70
CA ASP A 87 -0.03 12.54 8.67
C ASP A 87 -0.62 11.18 8.25
N ARG A 88 -1.74 10.78 8.83
CA ARG A 88 -2.45 9.56 8.43
C ARG A 88 -2.94 9.60 6.98
N ILE A 89 -3.41 10.75 6.49
CA ILE A 89 -3.78 10.89 5.08
C ILE A 89 -2.58 10.65 4.17
N ALA A 90 -1.42 11.24 4.47
CA ALA A 90 -0.21 11.07 3.68
C ALA A 90 0.25 9.60 3.69
N ARG A 91 0.27 8.96 4.85
CA ARG A 91 0.60 7.54 5.02
C ARG A 91 -0.37 6.61 4.28
N ALA A 92 -1.67 6.83 4.41
CA ALA A 92 -2.68 6.08 3.64
C ALA A 92 -2.49 6.27 2.14
N SER A 93 -2.22 7.51 1.69
CA SER A 93 -2.00 7.82 0.27
C SER A 93 -0.82 7.05 -0.30
N SER A 94 0.28 6.86 0.46
CA SER A 94 1.43 6.07 0.02
C SER A 94 1.09 4.59 -0.13
N MET A 95 0.27 4.04 0.75
CA MET A 95 -0.22 2.66 0.64
C MET A 95 -1.14 2.47 -0.57
N LEU A 96 -2.08 3.42 -0.80
CA LEU A 96 -2.95 3.40 -1.97
C LEU A 96 -2.17 3.52 -3.27
N GLU A 97 -1.16 4.41 -3.32
CA GLU A 97 -0.31 4.60 -4.49
C GLU A 97 0.48 3.32 -4.80
N ALA A 98 1.10 2.68 -3.80
CA ALA A 98 1.82 1.43 -3.98
C ALA A 98 0.91 0.34 -4.57
N VAL A 99 -0.28 0.14 -4.01
CA VAL A 99 -1.25 -0.83 -4.54
C VAL A 99 -1.69 -0.48 -5.95
N ASP A 100 -1.97 0.80 -6.23
CA ASP A 100 -2.38 1.21 -7.58
C ASP A 100 -1.30 0.96 -8.64
N GLN A 101 -0.02 1.07 -8.25
CA GLN A 101 1.08 0.79 -9.17
C GLN A 101 1.32 -0.71 -9.39
N MET A 102 1.16 -1.53 -8.34
CA MET A 102 1.42 -2.97 -8.39
C MET A 102 0.23 -3.77 -8.93
N ALA A 103 -1.00 -3.37 -8.61
CA ALA A 103 -2.19 -4.07 -9.07
C ALA A 103 -2.37 -3.93 -10.59
N GLN A 104 -2.62 -5.04 -11.27
CA GLN A 104 -2.92 -5.09 -12.69
C GLN A 104 -4.43 -5.19 -12.94
N GLU A 105 -4.91 -4.59 -14.04
CA GLU A 105 -6.31 -4.71 -14.46
C GLU A 105 -6.61 -6.16 -14.87
N GLY A 106 -7.71 -6.70 -14.37
CA GLY A 106 -8.13 -8.08 -14.66
C GLY A 106 -7.43 -9.15 -13.83
N GLU A 107 -6.40 -8.81 -13.04
CA GLU A 107 -5.77 -9.73 -12.11
C GLU A 107 -6.46 -9.70 -10.75
N VAL A 108 -7.09 -10.83 -10.40
CA VAL A 108 -7.85 -10.95 -9.15
C VAL A 108 -6.92 -11.38 -8.02
N SER A 109 -6.71 -10.51 -7.04
CA SER A 109 -5.92 -10.80 -5.85
C SER A 109 -6.69 -10.46 -4.56
N PRO A 110 -7.49 -11.39 -4.01
CA PRO A 110 -8.18 -11.18 -2.74
C PRO A 110 -7.20 -10.91 -1.59
N ARG A 111 -5.98 -11.44 -1.67
CA ARG A 111 -4.91 -11.19 -0.68
C ARG A 111 -4.45 -9.74 -0.70
N LEU A 112 -4.26 -9.14 -1.88
CA LEU A 112 -3.90 -7.73 -2.03
C LEU A 112 -5.00 -6.81 -1.47
N PHE A 113 -6.27 -7.11 -1.80
CA PHE A 113 -7.41 -6.38 -1.23
C PHE A 113 -7.43 -6.44 0.30
N GLN A 114 -7.31 -7.64 0.88
CA GLN A 114 -7.30 -7.82 2.33
C GLN A 114 -6.09 -7.16 3.00
N MET A 115 -4.93 -7.17 2.34
CA MET A 115 -3.72 -6.51 2.83
C MET A 115 -3.90 -5.00 2.90
N LEU A 116 -4.43 -4.36 1.86
CA LEU A 116 -4.71 -2.92 1.88
C LEU A 116 -5.75 -2.57 2.94
N LEU A 117 -6.84 -3.34 3.02
CA LEU A 117 -7.87 -3.13 4.04
C LEU A 117 -7.30 -3.26 5.46
N GLY A 118 -6.48 -4.28 5.70
CA GLY A 118 -5.79 -4.49 6.99
C GLY A 118 -4.81 -3.36 7.31
N GLY A 119 -4.06 -2.88 6.32
CA GLY A 119 -3.14 -1.76 6.47
C GLY A 119 -3.86 -0.45 6.84
N LEU A 120 -4.97 -0.12 6.16
CA LEU A 120 -5.79 1.06 6.49
C LEU A 120 -6.40 0.97 7.89
N ARG A 121 -6.85 -0.22 8.31
CA ARG A 121 -7.33 -0.46 9.69
C ARG A 121 -6.23 -0.29 10.71
N ALA A 122 -5.06 -0.90 10.47
CA ALA A 122 -3.91 -0.72 11.34
C ALA A 122 -3.51 0.75 11.47
N LEU A 123 -3.53 1.51 10.38
CA LEU A 123 -3.25 2.94 10.39
C LEU A 123 -4.33 3.74 11.15
N ALA A 124 -5.61 3.34 11.09
CA ALA A 124 -6.68 3.98 11.85
C ALA A 124 -6.53 3.72 13.35
N ASP A 125 -6.14 2.50 13.74
CA ASP A 125 -6.00 2.07 15.13
C ASP A 125 -4.69 2.56 15.76
N HIS A 126 -3.58 2.46 15.02
CA HIS A 126 -2.22 2.75 15.46
C HIS A 126 -1.49 3.61 14.45
N ASN A 127 -1.14 4.83 14.76
CA ASN A 127 -0.30 5.67 13.89
C ASN A 127 1.20 5.45 14.18
N GLY A 128 1.62 4.19 14.35
CA GLY A 128 3.01 3.83 14.65
C GLY A 128 3.94 3.99 13.45
N PRO A 129 5.26 4.18 13.71
CA PRO A 129 6.26 4.44 12.65
C PRO A 129 6.39 3.28 11.66
N LEU A 130 6.10 2.05 12.08
CA LEU A 130 6.28 0.86 11.25
C LEU A 130 5.02 0.41 10.48
N VAL A 131 3.88 1.13 10.54
CA VAL A 131 2.65 0.71 9.83
C VAL A 131 2.87 0.71 8.31
N VAL A 132 3.34 1.81 7.74
CA VAL A 132 3.60 1.91 6.29
C VAL A 132 4.80 1.07 5.86
N PRO A 133 5.96 1.11 6.55
CA PRO A 133 7.08 0.25 6.22
C PRO A 133 6.73 -1.25 6.21
N ALA A 134 6.00 -1.72 7.23
CA ALA A 134 5.57 -3.11 7.29
C ALA A 134 4.60 -3.46 6.15
N PHE A 135 3.70 -2.53 5.80
CA PHE A 135 2.83 -2.70 4.64
C PHE A 135 3.64 -2.85 3.35
N PHE A 136 4.64 -2.01 3.10
CA PHE A 136 5.48 -2.08 1.91
C PHE A 136 6.25 -3.40 1.82
N TRP A 137 6.91 -3.82 2.91
CA TRP A 137 7.62 -5.10 2.95
C TRP A 137 6.71 -6.30 2.71
N LYS A 138 5.49 -6.28 3.27
CA LYS A 138 4.51 -7.35 3.04
C LYS A 138 3.96 -7.34 1.63
N LEU A 139 3.77 -6.15 1.05
CA LEU A 139 3.32 -6.01 -0.34
C LEU A 139 4.37 -6.56 -1.30
N LEU A 140 5.65 -6.18 -1.13
CA LEU A 140 6.77 -6.74 -1.90
C LEU A 140 6.84 -8.27 -1.76
N ALA A 141 6.70 -8.79 -0.54
CA ALA A 141 6.71 -10.23 -0.30
C ALA A 141 5.51 -10.96 -0.92
N LEU A 142 4.34 -10.32 -1.02
CA LEU A 142 3.15 -10.85 -1.69
C LEU A 142 3.39 -11.01 -3.19
N GLU A 143 4.10 -10.05 -3.80
CA GLU A 143 4.43 -10.04 -5.22
C GLU A 143 5.68 -10.87 -5.58
N GLY A 144 6.23 -11.62 -4.60
CA GLY A 144 7.36 -12.51 -4.81
C GLY A 144 8.75 -11.92 -4.50
N TYR A 145 8.80 -10.66 -4.05
CA TYR A 145 10.04 -9.95 -3.71
C TYR A 145 10.33 -9.96 -2.21
N ARG A 146 10.20 -11.14 -1.60
CA ARG A 146 10.54 -11.32 -0.18
C ARG A 146 12.06 -11.26 -0.02
N PRO A 147 12.60 -10.34 0.81
CA PRO A 147 14.04 -10.23 0.99
C PRO A 147 14.62 -11.44 1.75
N ILE A 148 15.88 -11.76 1.44
CA ILE A 148 16.67 -12.75 2.17
C ILE A 148 17.19 -12.06 3.46
N LEU A 149 16.76 -12.56 4.63
CA LEU A 149 17.06 -11.94 5.92
C LEU A 149 17.86 -12.85 6.88
N ASP A 150 17.95 -14.14 6.59
CA ASP A 150 18.51 -15.13 7.52
C ASP A 150 19.97 -15.49 7.20
N ALA A 151 20.41 -15.19 5.98
CA ALA A 151 21.76 -15.42 5.49
C ALA A 151 22.17 -14.30 4.52
N CYS A 152 23.47 -14.22 4.21
CA CYS A 152 23.97 -13.32 3.18
C CYS A 152 23.36 -13.70 1.82
N ALA A 153 22.71 -12.74 1.16
CA ALA A 153 22.06 -12.97 -0.14
C ALA A 153 23.04 -13.32 -1.26
N GLU A 154 24.34 -13.01 -1.09
CA GLU A 154 25.40 -13.30 -2.06
C GLU A 154 26.07 -14.66 -1.82
N CYS A 155 26.66 -14.85 -0.62
CA CYS A 155 27.49 -16.04 -0.35
C CYS A 155 26.79 -17.08 0.55
N GLY A 156 25.59 -16.81 1.08
CA GLY A 156 24.85 -17.72 1.95
C GLY A 156 25.38 -17.81 3.39
N SER A 157 26.39 -17.02 3.78
CA SER A 157 26.93 -17.02 5.16
C SER A 157 25.87 -16.56 6.18
N GLU A 158 25.73 -17.28 7.29
CA GLU A 158 24.89 -16.91 8.43
C GLU A 158 25.59 -15.96 9.42
N GLY A 159 26.79 -15.47 9.07
CA GLY A 159 27.57 -14.54 9.89
C GLY A 159 26.88 -13.18 10.09
N PRO A 160 27.55 -12.24 10.78
CA PRO A 160 26.96 -10.93 10.98
C PRO A 160 26.53 -10.28 9.68
N LEU A 161 25.22 -9.97 9.58
CA LEU A 161 24.63 -9.29 8.41
C LEU A 161 24.63 -7.80 8.69
N VAL A 162 25.35 -7.01 7.87
CA VAL A 162 25.72 -5.62 8.18
C VAL A 162 25.25 -4.61 7.15
N ALA A 163 24.73 -5.09 6.01
CA ALA A 163 24.20 -4.22 4.97
C ALA A 163 22.98 -4.84 4.31
N PHE A 164 22.16 -4.03 3.68
CA PHE A 164 21.06 -4.44 2.80
C PHE A 164 21.32 -3.93 1.40
N ASP A 165 21.26 -4.84 0.44
CA ASP A 165 21.40 -4.51 -0.98
C ASP A 165 20.12 -4.84 -1.74
N LEU A 166 19.62 -3.86 -2.49
CA LEU A 166 18.36 -4.00 -3.24
C LEU A 166 18.50 -4.93 -4.43
N ASP A 167 19.64 -4.89 -5.11
CA ASP A 167 19.92 -5.73 -6.29
C ASP A 167 20.16 -7.18 -5.89
N ALA A 168 20.86 -7.40 -4.76
CA ALA A 168 21.01 -8.74 -4.18
C ALA A 168 19.70 -9.28 -3.57
N GLY A 169 18.72 -8.39 -3.33
CA GLY A 169 17.43 -8.76 -2.75
C GLY A 169 17.48 -9.16 -1.28
N GLY A 170 18.44 -8.66 -0.48
CA GLY A 170 18.54 -9.06 0.91
C GLY A 170 19.72 -8.51 1.67
N LEU A 171 19.96 -9.13 2.85
CA LEU A 171 21.07 -8.78 3.72
C LEU A 171 22.39 -9.36 3.23
N LEU A 172 23.47 -8.64 3.51
CA LEU A 172 24.85 -9.02 3.16
C LEU A 172 25.74 -9.06 4.40
N CYS A 173 26.69 -9.99 4.39
CA CYS A 173 27.76 -10.09 5.38
C CYS A 173 28.81 -8.98 5.21
N ALA A 174 29.81 -8.96 6.10
CA ALA A 174 30.90 -7.97 6.06
C ALA A 174 31.77 -8.08 4.80
N ASP A 175 31.98 -9.29 4.31
CA ASP A 175 32.85 -9.57 3.15
C ASP A 175 32.20 -9.13 1.84
N ASP A 176 30.87 -9.29 1.72
CA ASP A 176 30.09 -8.89 0.54
C ASP A 176 29.45 -7.51 0.68
N ARG A 177 29.84 -6.73 1.70
CA ARG A 177 29.22 -5.48 2.07
C ARG A 177 29.13 -4.47 0.94
N ARG A 178 27.90 -4.17 0.53
CA ARG A 178 27.53 -3.06 -0.35
C ARG A 178 26.10 -2.59 -0.01
N GLY A 179 25.61 -1.58 -0.67
CA GLY A 179 24.26 -1.05 -0.44
C GLY A 179 24.17 -0.21 0.85
N THR A 180 23.09 -0.38 1.59
CA THR A 180 22.77 0.40 2.80
C THR A 180 23.24 -0.34 4.05
N ALA A 181 24.06 0.30 4.88
CA ALA A 181 24.43 -0.27 6.19
C ALA A 181 23.18 -0.41 7.08
N VAL A 182 23.08 -1.50 7.80
CA VAL A 182 21.96 -1.79 8.72
C VAL A 182 22.48 -2.21 10.08
N SER A 183 21.78 -1.78 11.13
CA SER A 183 22.07 -2.23 12.50
C SER A 183 21.39 -3.57 12.80
N PRO A 184 21.82 -4.31 13.84
CA PRO A 184 21.15 -5.52 14.29
C PRO A 184 19.68 -5.31 14.62
N GLU A 185 19.31 -4.14 15.14
CA GLU A 185 17.92 -3.77 15.48
C GLU A 185 17.07 -3.65 14.22
N VAL A 186 17.60 -3.08 13.12
CA VAL A 186 16.93 -3.02 11.82
C VAL A 186 16.69 -4.43 11.26
N VAL A 187 17.69 -5.30 11.35
CA VAL A 187 17.58 -6.71 10.94
C VAL A 187 16.49 -7.44 11.73
N ASP A 188 16.46 -7.25 13.05
CA ASP A 188 15.42 -7.84 13.92
C ASP A 188 14.02 -7.35 13.54
N LEU A 189 13.84 -6.04 13.34
CA LEU A 189 12.57 -5.46 12.93
C LEU A 189 12.07 -6.03 11.60
N LEU A 190 12.93 -6.14 10.60
CA LEU A 190 12.59 -6.74 9.30
C LEU A 190 12.16 -8.20 9.43
N ARG A 191 12.87 -8.98 10.25
CA ARG A 191 12.53 -10.38 10.54
C ARG A 191 11.18 -10.48 11.25
N ARG A 192 10.90 -9.64 12.23
CA ARG A 192 9.61 -9.60 12.95
C ARG A 192 8.45 -9.23 12.03
N ILE A 193 8.63 -8.22 11.17
CA ILE A 193 7.63 -7.79 10.18
C ILE A 193 7.25 -8.94 9.24
N LEU A 194 8.24 -9.66 8.70
CA LEU A 194 8.03 -10.71 7.70
C LEU A 194 7.89 -12.11 8.30
N GLY A 195 8.35 -12.33 9.53
CA GLY A 195 8.37 -13.63 10.20
C GLY A 195 7.14 -13.95 11.07
N GLY A 196 6.05 -13.14 11.00
CA GLY A 196 4.80 -13.43 11.72
C GLY A 196 4.62 -12.73 13.06
N GLN A 197 5.56 -11.87 13.49
CA GLN A 197 5.46 -11.07 14.72
C GLN A 197 5.03 -9.61 14.42
N LEU A 198 4.20 -9.42 13.41
CA LEU A 198 3.79 -8.09 12.93
C LEU A 198 3.17 -7.25 14.05
N GLY A 199 2.26 -7.83 14.85
CA GLY A 199 1.59 -7.09 15.93
C GLY A 199 2.58 -6.49 16.94
N ALA A 200 3.65 -7.22 17.28
CA ALA A 200 4.71 -6.72 18.15
C ALA A 200 5.52 -5.61 17.45
N ALA A 201 5.86 -5.79 16.16
CA ALA A 201 6.60 -4.79 15.40
C ALA A 201 5.81 -3.47 15.25
N LEU A 202 4.49 -3.52 15.04
CA LEU A 202 3.67 -2.30 14.90
C LEU A 202 3.58 -1.46 16.18
N ASN A 203 3.85 -2.04 17.34
CA ASN A 203 3.86 -1.36 18.64
C ASN A 203 5.24 -0.79 19.02
N GLU A 204 6.26 -0.92 18.16
CA GLU A 204 7.57 -0.33 18.41
C GLU A 204 7.49 1.20 18.43
N PRO A 205 8.13 1.85 19.42
CA PRO A 205 8.22 3.30 19.47
C PRO A 205 9.12 3.83 18.36
N ALA A 206 8.97 5.12 18.03
CA ALA A 206 9.85 5.80 17.11
C ALA A 206 11.32 5.76 17.62
N SER A 207 12.23 5.38 16.74
CA SER A 207 13.66 5.25 17.02
C SER A 207 14.45 5.38 15.72
N SER A 208 15.79 5.47 15.81
CA SER A 208 16.65 5.45 14.61
C SER A 208 16.42 4.17 13.79
N ALA A 209 16.27 3.02 14.44
CA ALA A 209 16.04 1.76 13.76
C ALA A 209 14.69 1.74 13.00
N THR A 210 13.61 2.28 13.57
CA THR A 210 12.31 2.38 12.85
C THR A 210 12.39 3.35 11.68
N THR A 211 13.14 4.44 11.79
CA THR A 211 13.40 5.38 10.69
C THR A 211 14.21 4.72 9.57
N ASP A 212 15.24 3.95 9.91
CA ASP A 212 16.04 3.23 8.93
C ASP A 212 15.19 2.17 8.19
N VAL A 213 14.30 1.45 8.91
CA VAL A 213 13.35 0.52 8.29
C VAL A 213 12.39 1.24 7.35
N GLU A 214 11.92 2.44 7.69
CA GLU A 214 11.05 3.26 6.84
C GLU A 214 11.77 3.68 5.55
N HIS A 215 12.97 4.22 5.66
CA HIS A 215 13.78 4.60 4.51
C HIS A 215 14.07 3.39 3.60
N LEU A 216 14.43 2.25 4.20
CA LEU A 216 14.73 1.04 3.45
C LEU A 216 13.50 0.48 2.75
N ALA A 217 12.34 0.45 3.41
CA ALA A 217 11.07 0.01 2.83
C ALA A 217 10.65 0.88 1.65
N THR A 218 10.77 2.20 1.80
CA THR A 218 10.47 3.16 0.73
C THR A 218 11.38 2.95 -0.48
N ARG A 219 12.69 2.84 -0.25
CA ARG A 219 13.67 2.60 -1.32
C ARG A 219 13.44 1.25 -2.01
N ALA A 220 13.11 0.20 -1.26
CA ALA A 220 12.80 -1.11 -1.82
C ALA A 220 11.54 -1.08 -2.70
N MET A 221 10.50 -0.36 -2.25
CA MET A 221 9.28 -0.17 -3.03
C MET A 221 9.55 0.63 -4.31
N GLU A 222 10.27 1.74 -4.21
CA GLU A 222 10.62 2.60 -5.37
C GLU A 222 11.53 1.87 -6.37
N HIS A 223 12.48 1.06 -5.86
CA HIS A 223 13.35 0.23 -6.69
C HIS A 223 12.53 -0.80 -7.49
N HIS A 224 11.61 -1.50 -6.82
CA HIS A 224 10.74 -2.47 -7.48
C HIS A 224 9.80 -1.82 -8.51
N LEU A 225 9.24 -0.65 -8.20
CA LEU A 225 8.37 0.09 -9.11
C LEU A 225 9.11 0.81 -10.23
N GLU A 226 10.45 0.85 -10.20
CA GLU A 226 11.31 1.65 -11.11
C GLU A 226 10.91 3.14 -11.15
N ARG A 227 10.32 3.65 -10.07
CA ARG A 227 9.82 5.02 -9.96
C ARG A 227 9.64 5.47 -8.52
N ARG A 228 9.71 6.79 -8.30
CA ARG A 228 9.44 7.38 -6.99
C ARG A 228 7.95 7.41 -6.66
N LEU A 229 7.63 7.16 -5.40
CA LEU A 229 6.30 7.36 -4.86
C LEU A 229 6.05 8.86 -4.62
N LYS A 230 5.05 9.42 -5.29
CA LYS A 230 4.71 10.86 -5.19
C LYS A 230 4.16 11.24 -3.82
N SER A 231 3.46 10.31 -3.18
CA SER A 231 2.85 10.50 -1.87
C SER A 231 3.87 10.53 -0.74
N VAL A 232 5.02 9.86 -0.88
CA VAL A 232 6.11 9.90 0.12
C VAL A 232 6.74 11.29 0.20
N THR A 233 6.84 12.03 -0.91
CA THR A 233 7.33 13.41 -0.91
C THR A 233 6.43 14.38 -0.12
N LEU A 234 5.20 14.00 0.21
CA LEU A 234 4.33 14.77 1.09
C LEU A 234 4.66 14.54 2.57
N LEU A 235 5.16 13.34 2.92
CA LEU A 235 5.59 13.01 4.29
C LEU A 235 6.87 13.76 4.68
N ASP A 236 7.81 13.94 3.73
CA ASP A 236 9.09 14.65 3.97
C ASP A 236 8.91 16.17 4.17
N ARG A 237 7.70 16.71 3.94
CA ARG A 237 7.38 18.15 4.03
C ARG A 237 6.46 18.50 5.19
N ALA A 238 5.97 17.51 5.95
CA ALA A 238 5.09 17.67 7.10
C ALA A 238 5.87 17.54 8.41
#